data_491157a70a7e68bcc612a38c8c957f94
#
_entry.id   491157a70a7e68bcc612a38c8c957f94
#
_cell.length_a   1.000
_cell.length_b   1.000
_cell.length_c   1.000
_cell.angle_alpha   90.00
_cell.angle_beta   90.00
_cell.angle_gamma   90.00
#
_symmetry.space_group_name_H-M   'P 1'
#
loop_
_entity.id
_entity.type
_entity.pdbx_description
1 polymer ?
#
loop_
_entity_poly.entity_id
_entity_poly.type
_entity_poly.pdbx_seq_one_letter_code
_entity_poly.pdbx_strand_id
1 'polypeptide(L)'
;MGRDALLSAILNLGLKKGDSIIIPAYMCESAIKPLEIYGFNLVYVDIEMDLTFSLDEIKKIIKKNSIKALLAVHYFGFTKEFDKIIRLCHKSGIKVIEDASHSFMSQLLRNNDDVRCDAEIFSMRKTLPVFDGGALRMKYHNYDKAIKVDNIYSSKMNEIKYLISRLLEKIITGIGINIYSQLVSNIRSKLTSNNIHNTSGRSLIPSRPSWQLNSYLNNNEYLKSIEQRVSKNFKQLSQALHRLGFSLLFDSLKKGIVPQACIVNDENGGLVEYLRSKGVGACRWPDDELPREVINNSDLYSNAISLNNNLVLIPIHQSLNSKKINKIIQALRGWKIKKIKKNECI
;
A
#
# COMPACT_ATOMS: atom_id res chain seq x y z
N MET A 1 -8.19 -6.99 8.14
CA MET A 1 -7.47 -6.24 7.08
C MET A 1 -6.30 -5.48 7.67
N GLY A 2 -5.40 -4.84 6.86
CA GLY A 2 -4.27 -4.09 7.41
C GLY A 2 -4.68 -2.97 8.39
N ARG A 3 -5.75 -2.25 8.11
CA ARG A 3 -6.30 -1.23 9.01
C ARG A 3 -6.76 -1.78 10.37
N ASP A 4 -7.27 -3.01 10.39
CA ASP A 4 -7.68 -3.66 11.64
C ASP A 4 -6.43 -4.09 12.43
N ALA A 5 -5.38 -4.53 11.72
CA ALA A 5 -4.08 -4.83 12.32
C ALA A 5 -3.43 -3.57 12.91
N LEU A 6 -3.56 -2.42 12.23
CA LEU A 6 -3.05 -1.14 12.72
C LEU A 6 -3.76 -0.72 14.01
N LEU A 7 -5.08 -0.73 14.04
CA LEU A 7 -5.82 -0.43 15.27
C LEU A 7 -5.46 -1.41 16.40
N SER A 8 -5.37 -2.70 16.09
CA SER A 8 -4.95 -3.71 17.05
C SER A 8 -3.53 -3.46 17.58
N ALA A 9 -2.58 -3.07 16.72
CA ALA A 9 -1.23 -2.73 17.13
C ALA A 9 -1.23 -1.59 18.17
N ILE A 10 -1.92 -0.50 17.84
CA ILE A 10 -2.00 0.70 18.69
C ILE A 10 -2.59 0.39 20.05
N LEU A 11 -3.69 -0.38 20.08
CA LEU A 11 -4.35 -0.77 21.33
C LEU A 11 -3.49 -1.73 22.18
N ASN A 12 -2.80 -2.69 21.55
CA ASN A 12 -1.89 -3.60 22.24
C ASN A 12 -0.62 -2.89 22.77
N LEU A 13 -0.22 -1.78 22.16
CA LEU A 13 0.84 -0.91 22.67
C LEU A 13 0.39 -0.02 23.85
N GLY A 14 -0.87 -0.13 24.25
CA GLY A 14 -1.42 0.56 25.42
C GLY A 14 -1.89 2.00 25.15
N LEU A 15 -1.98 2.43 23.88
CA LEU A 15 -2.49 3.75 23.55
C LEU A 15 -4.01 3.83 23.80
N LYS A 16 -4.46 5.01 24.19
CA LYS A 16 -5.84 5.29 24.58
C LYS A 16 -6.44 6.40 23.71
N LYS A 17 -7.76 6.48 23.69
CA LYS A 17 -8.49 7.59 23.07
C LYS A 17 -7.92 8.93 23.58
N GLY A 18 -7.67 9.86 22.65
CA GLY A 18 -7.05 11.15 22.91
C GLY A 18 -5.53 11.17 22.79
N ASP A 19 -4.86 9.99 22.74
CA ASP A 19 -3.42 9.95 22.50
C ASP A 19 -3.08 10.43 21.10
N SER A 20 -1.94 11.11 20.97
CA SER A 20 -1.48 11.65 19.69
C SER A 20 -0.52 10.70 18.97
N ILE A 21 -0.74 10.51 17.67
CA ILE A 21 0.02 9.61 16.80
C ILE A 21 0.55 10.39 15.61
N ILE A 22 1.86 10.32 15.35
CA ILE A 22 2.44 10.85 14.11
C ILE A 22 2.09 9.94 12.95
N ILE A 23 1.51 10.51 11.89
CA ILE A 23 1.10 9.81 10.66
C ILE A 23 1.78 10.50 9.45
N PRO A 24 2.38 9.75 8.50
CA PRO A 24 2.86 10.37 7.27
C PRO A 24 1.70 10.95 6.45
N ALA A 25 1.88 12.16 5.90
CA ALA A 25 0.86 12.82 5.09
C ALA A 25 0.54 12.02 3.80
N TYR A 26 1.54 11.35 3.22
CA TYR A 26 1.33 10.45 2.08
C TYR A 26 0.81 9.11 2.57
N MET A 27 -0.50 9.04 2.82
CA MET A 27 -1.19 7.88 3.36
C MET A 27 -2.62 7.80 2.80
N CYS A 28 -3.20 6.60 2.68
CA CYS A 28 -4.59 6.49 2.29
C CYS A 28 -5.54 6.74 3.46
N GLU A 29 -6.57 7.55 3.24
CA GLU A 29 -7.57 7.88 4.27
C GLU A 29 -8.22 6.62 4.86
N SER A 30 -8.48 5.61 4.03
CA SER A 30 -9.11 4.36 4.47
C SER A 30 -8.29 3.55 5.48
N ALA A 31 -6.97 3.75 5.54
CA ALA A 31 -6.10 3.07 6.52
C ALA A 31 -6.16 3.72 7.90
N ILE A 32 -6.29 5.06 7.95
CA ILE A 32 -6.29 5.83 9.19
C ILE A 32 -7.69 6.05 9.78
N LYS A 33 -8.73 5.91 8.97
CA LYS A 33 -10.13 6.14 9.39
C LYS A 33 -10.52 5.41 10.69
N PRO A 34 -10.12 4.15 10.94
CA PRO A 34 -10.39 3.49 12.23
C PRO A 34 -9.78 4.21 13.42
N LEU A 35 -8.62 4.86 13.25
CA LEU A 35 -7.94 5.62 14.31
C LEU A 35 -8.72 6.89 14.66
N GLU A 36 -9.20 7.61 13.65
CA GLU A 36 -10.05 8.79 13.84
C GLU A 36 -11.35 8.42 14.53
N ILE A 37 -12.04 7.34 14.08
CA ILE A 37 -13.29 6.87 14.68
C ILE A 37 -13.08 6.47 16.14
N TYR A 38 -11.94 5.85 16.48
CA TYR A 38 -11.62 5.49 17.85
C TYR A 38 -11.32 6.72 18.72
N GLY A 39 -10.95 7.84 18.10
CA GLY A 39 -10.71 9.12 18.77
C GLY A 39 -9.25 9.38 19.13
N PHE A 40 -8.30 8.87 18.33
CA PHE A 40 -6.90 9.28 18.40
C PHE A 40 -6.70 10.65 17.75
N ASN A 41 -5.74 11.42 18.26
CA ASN A 41 -5.31 12.67 17.64
C ASN A 41 -4.22 12.37 16.60
N LEU A 42 -4.51 12.60 15.31
CA LEU A 42 -3.57 12.36 14.23
C LEU A 42 -2.76 13.62 13.96
N VAL A 43 -1.44 13.51 14.08
CA VAL A 43 -0.48 14.59 13.80
C VAL A 43 0.23 14.23 12.51
N TYR A 44 -0.12 14.89 11.41
CA TYR A 44 0.48 14.61 10.12
C TYR A 44 1.86 15.24 9.99
N VAL A 45 2.73 14.56 9.29
CA VAL A 45 4.07 15.03 8.90
C VAL A 45 4.27 14.78 7.41
N ASP A 46 4.78 15.79 6.70
CA ASP A 46 5.15 15.60 5.30
C ASP A 46 6.34 14.63 5.18
N ILE A 47 6.47 14.01 4.03
CA ILE A 47 7.57 13.07 3.76
C ILE A 47 8.45 13.61 2.65
N GLU A 48 9.70 13.15 2.62
CA GLU A 48 10.62 13.49 1.55
C GLU A 48 10.21 12.83 0.23
N MET A 49 10.68 13.37 -0.89
CA MET A 49 10.37 12.83 -2.23
C MET A 49 10.88 11.39 -2.45
N ASP A 50 11.82 10.94 -1.63
CA ASP A 50 12.28 9.54 -1.61
C ASP A 50 11.45 8.63 -0.70
N LEU A 51 10.33 9.13 -0.16
CA LEU A 51 9.42 8.42 0.76
C LEU A 51 10.04 8.15 2.14
N THR A 52 10.94 8.98 2.61
CA THR A 52 11.50 8.95 3.97
C THR A 52 10.95 10.10 4.81
N PHE A 53 11.23 10.07 6.12
CA PHE A 53 10.91 11.17 7.02
C PHE A 53 12.09 12.12 7.18
N SER A 54 11.81 13.40 7.30
CA SER A 54 12.76 14.37 7.83
C SER A 54 12.90 14.17 9.34
N LEU A 55 14.13 13.84 9.80
CA LEU A 55 14.41 13.69 11.23
C LEU A 55 14.18 15.00 12.00
N ASP A 56 14.43 16.14 11.38
CA ASP A 56 14.30 17.42 12.05
C ASP A 56 12.84 17.83 12.19
N GLU A 57 11.99 17.50 11.21
CA GLU A 57 10.54 17.69 11.34
C GLU A 57 9.97 16.81 12.45
N ILE A 58 10.37 15.55 12.52
CA ILE A 58 9.95 14.65 13.62
C ILE A 58 10.38 15.21 14.97
N LYS A 59 11.63 15.71 15.13
CA LYS A 59 12.10 16.35 16.36
C LYS A 59 11.26 17.57 16.74
N LYS A 60 10.90 18.42 15.77
CA LYS A 60 10.06 19.61 16.01
C LYS A 60 8.67 19.20 16.52
N ILE A 61 8.05 18.17 15.89
CA ILE A 61 6.74 17.66 16.27
C ILE A 61 6.78 17.09 17.69
N ILE A 62 7.78 16.26 18.01
CA ILE A 62 7.94 15.66 19.35
C ILE A 62 8.12 16.73 20.44
N LYS A 63 8.84 17.82 20.15
CA LYS A 63 9.01 18.91 21.11
C LYS A 63 7.74 19.71 21.39
N LYS A 64 6.86 19.82 20.42
CA LYS A 64 5.64 20.63 20.50
C LYS A 64 4.42 19.87 21.00
N ASN A 65 4.41 18.55 20.88
CA ASN A 65 3.24 17.71 21.10
C ASN A 65 3.56 16.54 22.02
N SER A 66 2.58 16.12 22.83
CA SER A 66 2.66 14.89 23.62
C SER A 66 2.38 13.67 22.74
N ILE A 67 3.38 13.25 21.95
CA ILE A 67 3.26 12.12 21.05
C ILE A 67 3.39 10.78 21.80
N LYS A 68 2.57 9.79 21.47
CA LYS A 68 2.61 8.43 22.04
C LYS A 68 3.09 7.38 21.03
N ALA A 69 2.80 7.57 19.73
CA ALA A 69 3.29 6.67 18.71
C ALA A 69 3.63 7.39 17.41
N LEU A 70 4.42 6.72 16.55
CA LEU A 70 4.71 7.09 15.18
C LEU A 70 4.43 5.89 14.26
N LEU A 71 3.72 6.15 13.16
CA LEU A 71 3.48 5.19 12.08
C LEU A 71 4.50 5.41 10.97
N ALA A 72 5.39 4.44 10.73
CA ALA A 72 6.35 4.44 9.64
C ALA A 72 5.90 3.50 8.52
N VAL A 73 5.91 3.95 7.26
CA VAL A 73 5.34 3.19 6.14
C VAL A 73 6.42 2.71 5.17
N HIS A 74 6.39 1.42 4.86
CA HIS A 74 7.17 0.82 3.78
C HIS A 74 6.37 0.87 2.48
N TYR A 75 6.70 1.80 1.58
CA TYR A 75 5.92 2.03 0.38
C TYR A 75 6.27 1.04 -0.75
N PHE A 76 5.24 0.55 -1.43
CA PHE A 76 5.29 -0.15 -2.72
C PHE A 76 6.15 -1.42 -2.76
N GLY A 77 6.36 -2.06 -1.61
CA GLY A 77 7.21 -3.24 -1.48
C GLY A 77 8.67 -2.96 -1.15
N PHE A 78 9.09 -1.69 -1.23
CA PHE A 78 10.45 -1.27 -0.89
C PHE A 78 10.54 -0.98 0.60
N THR A 79 11.41 -1.72 1.29
CA THR A 79 11.66 -1.50 2.71
C THR A 79 12.55 -0.27 2.91
N LYS A 80 12.21 0.56 3.89
CA LYS A 80 12.99 1.71 4.33
C LYS A 80 13.70 1.41 5.63
N GLU A 81 14.84 2.04 5.85
CA GLU A 81 15.58 1.95 7.10
C GLU A 81 15.11 3.04 8.06
N PHE A 82 14.40 2.64 9.11
CA PHE A 82 13.85 3.57 10.11
C PHE A 82 14.66 3.65 11.40
N ASP A 83 15.87 3.09 11.45
CA ASP A 83 16.70 2.99 12.67
C ASP A 83 16.91 4.33 13.39
N LYS A 84 17.15 5.40 12.63
CA LYS A 84 17.34 6.73 13.21
C LYS A 84 16.05 7.27 13.81
N ILE A 85 14.91 7.04 13.14
CA ILE A 85 13.58 7.43 13.62
C ILE A 85 13.22 6.62 14.86
N ILE A 86 13.40 5.30 14.82
CA ILE A 86 13.10 4.39 15.93
C ILE A 86 13.90 4.80 17.17
N ARG A 87 15.22 5.02 17.04
CA ARG A 87 16.05 5.49 18.15
C ARG A 87 15.60 6.84 18.72
N LEU A 88 15.23 7.77 17.85
CA LEU A 88 14.71 9.07 18.28
C LEU A 88 13.41 8.92 19.06
N CYS A 89 12.46 8.18 18.55
CA CYS A 89 11.17 7.93 19.19
C CYS A 89 11.34 7.22 20.52
N HIS A 90 12.11 6.13 20.58
CA HIS A 90 12.34 5.36 21.80
C HIS A 90 13.01 6.19 22.91
N LYS A 91 13.97 7.08 22.56
CA LYS A 91 14.56 8.04 23.51
C LYS A 91 13.53 8.99 24.13
N SER A 92 12.44 9.23 23.41
CA SER A 92 11.33 10.10 23.85
C SER A 92 10.14 9.33 24.42
N GLY A 93 10.27 8.01 24.64
CA GLY A 93 9.19 7.15 25.14
C GLY A 93 8.05 6.93 24.13
N ILE A 94 8.28 7.20 22.85
CA ILE A 94 7.30 7.09 21.76
C ILE A 94 7.41 5.71 21.13
N LYS A 95 6.26 5.03 20.95
CA LYS A 95 6.15 3.76 20.27
C LYS A 95 6.28 3.91 18.75
N VAL A 96 6.89 2.93 18.07
CA VAL A 96 7.01 2.94 16.62
C VAL A 96 6.29 1.73 16.03
N ILE A 97 5.40 1.99 15.08
CA ILE A 97 4.67 0.97 14.32
C ILE A 97 5.14 1.06 12.87
N GLU A 98 5.62 -0.04 12.31
CA GLU A 98 5.95 -0.13 10.89
C GLU A 98 4.76 -0.69 10.12
N ASP A 99 4.25 0.08 9.14
CA ASP A 99 3.25 -0.40 8.20
C ASP A 99 3.93 -1.06 7.00
N ALA A 100 3.99 -2.38 7.04
CA ALA A 100 4.49 -3.25 5.99
C ALA A 100 3.36 -3.77 5.07
N SER A 101 2.22 -3.09 5.01
CA SER A 101 1.08 -3.52 4.17
C SER A 101 1.41 -3.64 2.69
N HIS A 102 2.35 -2.83 2.18
CA HIS A 102 2.84 -2.92 0.81
C HIS A 102 4.04 -3.86 0.66
N SER A 103 4.76 -4.14 1.74
CA SER A 103 6.05 -4.84 1.73
C SER A 103 6.00 -6.21 2.41
N PHE A 104 4.81 -6.81 2.55
CA PHE A 104 4.63 -8.13 3.18
C PHE A 104 5.65 -9.17 2.68
N MET A 105 5.81 -9.32 1.35
CA MET A 105 6.76 -10.31 0.80
C MET A 105 8.21 -9.95 1.10
N SER A 106 8.57 -8.67 1.04
CA SER A 106 9.92 -8.21 1.37
C SER A 106 10.26 -8.47 2.85
N GLN A 107 9.30 -8.26 3.75
CA GLN A 107 9.48 -8.53 5.17
C GLN A 107 9.47 -10.03 5.49
N LEU A 108 8.72 -10.85 4.74
CA LEU A 108 8.71 -12.29 4.90
C LEU A 108 10.08 -12.93 4.59
N LEU A 109 10.84 -12.32 3.67
CA LEU A 109 12.19 -12.78 3.27
C LEU A 109 13.30 -12.23 4.18
N ARG A 110 12.98 -11.31 5.07
CA ARG A 110 13.89 -10.76 6.07
C ARG A 110 14.01 -11.73 7.24
N ASN A 111 15.21 -11.84 7.82
CA ASN A 111 15.41 -12.62 9.05
C ASN A 111 14.57 -12.04 10.20
N ASN A 112 13.80 -12.88 10.88
CA ASN A 112 12.85 -12.48 11.91
C ASN A 112 13.47 -11.85 13.17
N ASP A 113 14.77 -12.02 13.39
CA ASP A 113 15.46 -11.62 14.63
C ASP A 113 15.78 -10.12 14.72
N ASP A 114 15.53 -9.35 13.64
CA ASP A 114 15.89 -7.93 13.56
C ASP A 114 14.67 -6.98 13.59
N VAL A 115 13.65 -7.30 14.39
CA VAL A 115 12.49 -6.39 14.62
C VAL A 115 12.90 -5.30 15.61
N ARG A 116 13.10 -4.09 15.12
CA ARG A 116 13.55 -2.93 15.91
C ARG A 116 12.40 -2.06 16.42
N CYS A 117 11.31 -1.98 15.67
CA CYS A 117 10.09 -1.26 16.05
C CYS A 117 9.31 -2.02 17.15
N ASP A 118 8.29 -1.38 17.73
CA ASP A 118 7.44 -1.99 18.73
C ASP A 118 6.39 -2.92 18.11
N ALA A 119 5.92 -2.61 16.91
CA ALA A 119 4.96 -3.43 16.18
C ALA A 119 5.13 -3.27 14.66
N GLU A 120 4.83 -4.34 13.91
CA GLU A 120 4.72 -4.33 12.44
C GLU A 120 3.35 -4.83 12.02
N ILE A 121 2.76 -4.17 11.04
CA ILE A 121 1.47 -4.58 10.47
C ILE A 121 1.60 -4.97 9.02
N PHE A 122 0.78 -5.94 8.59
CA PHE A 122 0.80 -6.50 7.24
C PHE A 122 -0.59 -6.54 6.63
N SER A 123 -0.67 -6.44 5.30
CA SER A 123 -1.90 -6.64 4.53
C SER A 123 -1.65 -7.61 3.38
N MET A 124 -1.91 -8.90 3.61
CA MET A 124 -1.62 -9.97 2.66
C MET A 124 -2.41 -9.84 1.36
N ARG A 125 -3.65 -9.33 1.41
CA ARG A 125 -4.50 -9.14 0.22
C ARG A 125 -3.90 -8.23 -0.86
N LYS A 126 -2.90 -7.41 -0.50
CA LYS A 126 -2.20 -6.56 -1.46
C LYS A 126 -1.21 -7.34 -2.34
N THR A 127 -0.86 -8.55 -1.92
CA THR A 127 0.11 -9.40 -2.62
C THR A 127 -0.48 -10.77 -2.98
N LEU A 128 -1.20 -11.39 -2.04
CA LEU A 128 -1.83 -12.69 -2.23
C LEU A 128 -3.24 -12.54 -2.83
N PRO A 129 -3.72 -13.52 -3.63
CA PRO A 129 -5.06 -13.49 -4.21
C PRO A 129 -6.12 -13.91 -3.18
N VAL A 130 -6.18 -13.21 -2.06
CA VAL A 130 -7.14 -13.43 -0.97
C VAL A 130 -8.02 -12.21 -0.78
N PHE A 131 -9.22 -12.43 -0.26
CA PHE A 131 -10.19 -11.36 -0.03
C PHE A 131 -9.77 -10.44 1.11
N ASP A 132 -9.21 -11.00 2.18
CA ASP A 132 -8.81 -10.32 3.40
C ASP A 132 -7.41 -10.76 3.86
N GLY A 133 -7.05 -10.49 5.10
CA GLY A 133 -5.78 -10.86 5.69
C GLY A 133 -5.01 -9.64 6.13
N GLY A 134 -5.04 -9.39 7.44
CA GLY A 134 -4.13 -8.52 8.15
C GLY A 134 -3.37 -9.34 9.19
N ALA A 135 -2.12 -9.02 9.44
CA ALA A 135 -1.35 -9.59 10.53
C ALA A 135 -0.66 -8.49 11.31
N LEU A 136 -0.37 -8.81 12.55
CA LEU A 136 0.34 -7.98 13.50
C LEU A 136 1.50 -8.80 14.08
N ARG A 137 2.70 -8.25 14.06
CA ARG A 137 3.88 -8.75 14.76
C ARG A 137 4.28 -7.74 15.84
N MET A 138 4.39 -8.17 17.08
CA MET A 138 4.81 -7.36 18.22
C MET A 138 6.22 -7.74 18.64
N LYS A 139 7.05 -6.76 19.03
CA LYS A 139 8.42 -6.99 19.49
C LYS A 139 8.45 -7.73 20.84
N TYR A 140 7.56 -7.36 21.74
CA TYR A 140 7.43 -7.97 23.07
C TYR A 140 6.00 -8.49 23.25
N HIS A 141 5.89 -9.77 23.57
CA HIS A 141 4.61 -10.43 23.78
C HIS A 141 4.32 -10.62 25.25
N ASN A 142 3.18 -10.09 25.68
CA ASN A 142 2.45 -10.63 26.79
C ASN A 142 1.15 -11.20 26.18
N TYR A 143 1.19 -12.49 25.76
CA TYR A 143 0.06 -13.15 25.09
C TYR A 143 -1.21 -13.16 25.94
N ASP A 144 -1.07 -13.05 27.28
CA ASP A 144 -2.18 -13.04 28.22
C ASP A 144 -3.08 -11.79 28.10
N LYS A 145 -2.57 -10.71 27.47
CA LYS A 145 -3.29 -9.45 27.24
C LYS A 145 -3.65 -9.21 25.76
N ALA A 146 -3.37 -10.17 24.88
CA ALA A 146 -3.75 -10.02 23.47
C ALA A 146 -5.27 -9.81 23.37
N ILE A 147 -5.68 -8.81 22.61
CA ILE A 147 -7.10 -8.58 22.33
C ILE A 147 -7.63 -9.84 21.68
N LYS A 148 -8.51 -10.57 22.41
CA LYS A 148 -9.19 -11.74 21.85
C LYS A 148 -10.02 -11.28 20.68
N VAL A 149 -9.69 -11.79 19.48
CA VAL A 149 -10.53 -11.62 18.32
C VAL A 149 -11.74 -12.50 18.53
N ASP A 150 -12.90 -11.90 18.75
CA ASP A 150 -14.15 -12.65 18.80
C ASP A 150 -14.32 -13.48 17.53
N ASN A 151 -15.04 -14.61 17.63
CA ASN A 151 -15.25 -15.58 16.55
C ASN A 151 -16.11 -15.04 15.38
N ILE A 152 -15.98 -13.76 15.07
CA ILE A 152 -16.65 -13.12 13.94
C ILE A 152 -15.84 -13.47 12.67
N TYR A 153 -16.29 -14.50 11.99
CA TYR A 153 -15.73 -14.86 10.68
C TYR A 153 -15.99 -13.78 9.65
N SER A 154 -15.05 -13.55 8.75
CA SER A 154 -15.33 -12.85 7.51
C SER A 154 -16.57 -13.50 6.88
N SER A 155 -17.53 -12.69 6.44
CA SER A 155 -18.79 -13.23 5.91
C SER A 155 -18.48 -14.17 4.74
N LYS A 156 -18.84 -15.46 4.85
CA LYS A 156 -18.72 -16.44 3.75
C LYS A 156 -19.30 -15.90 2.43
N MET A 157 -20.34 -15.07 2.54
CA MET A 157 -20.94 -14.39 1.39
C MET A 157 -19.96 -13.43 0.69
N ASN A 158 -19.11 -12.70 1.42
CA ASN A 158 -18.10 -11.82 0.83
C ASN A 158 -16.98 -12.60 0.16
N GLU A 159 -16.59 -13.76 0.71
CA GLU A 159 -15.63 -14.66 0.07
C GLU A 159 -16.19 -15.23 -1.24
N ILE A 160 -17.45 -15.67 -1.23
CA ILE A 160 -18.14 -16.17 -2.43
C ILE A 160 -18.25 -15.06 -3.48
N LYS A 161 -18.68 -13.85 -3.11
CA LYS A 161 -18.73 -12.69 -4.03
C LYS A 161 -17.37 -12.39 -4.65
N TYR A 162 -16.29 -12.47 -3.85
CA TYR A 162 -14.93 -12.28 -4.34
C TYR A 162 -14.52 -13.37 -5.33
N LEU A 163 -14.79 -14.64 -5.02
CA LEU A 163 -14.49 -15.76 -5.92
C LEU A 163 -15.26 -15.66 -7.23
N ILE A 164 -16.54 -15.30 -7.18
CA ILE A 164 -17.37 -15.08 -8.36
C ILE A 164 -16.82 -13.92 -9.19
N SER A 165 -16.44 -12.79 -8.55
CA SER A 165 -15.87 -11.65 -9.27
C SER A 165 -14.56 -12.02 -9.97
N ARG A 166 -13.71 -12.84 -9.35
CA ARG A 166 -12.47 -13.35 -9.94
C ARG A 166 -12.70 -14.31 -11.09
N LEU A 167 -13.71 -15.16 -10.97
CA LEU A 167 -14.09 -16.08 -12.04
C LEU A 167 -14.61 -15.30 -13.26
N LEU A 168 -15.51 -14.35 -13.04
CA LEU A 168 -16.02 -13.45 -14.07
C LEU A 168 -14.88 -12.65 -14.72
N GLU A 169 -13.93 -12.13 -13.93
CA GLU A 169 -12.74 -11.45 -14.45
C GLU A 169 -11.95 -12.34 -15.41
N LYS A 170 -11.71 -13.62 -15.05
CA LYS A 170 -11.01 -14.56 -15.93
C LYS A 170 -11.78 -14.85 -17.21
N ILE A 171 -13.10 -15.03 -17.13
CA ILE A 171 -13.95 -15.29 -18.30
C ILE A 171 -13.95 -14.09 -19.24
N ILE A 172 -14.19 -12.89 -18.73
CA ILE A 172 -14.27 -11.66 -19.53
C ILE A 172 -12.91 -11.30 -20.15
N THR A 173 -11.80 -11.44 -19.41
CA THR A 173 -10.45 -11.22 -19.95
C THR A 173 -10.05 -12.29 -20.98
N GLY A 174 -10.59 -13.52 -20.86
CA GLY A 174 -10.40 -14.59 -21.86
C GLY A 174 -11.10 -14.31 -23.19
N ILE A 175 -12.20 -13.57 -23.18
CA ILE A 175 -13.00 -13.23 -24.38
C ILE A 175 -12.46 -11.99 -25.10
N GLY A 176 -11.44 -11.30 -24.56
CA GLY A 176 -10.76 -10.20 -25.26
C GLY A 176 -11.56 -8.87 -25.33
N ILE A 177 -12.60 -8.70 -24.54
CA ILE A 177 -13.47 -7.53 -24.56
C ILE A 177 -12.82 -6.38 -23.76
N ASN A 178 -12.43 -5.32 -24.46
CA ASN A 178 -11.88 -4.08 -23.86
C ASN A 178 -12.88 -3.27 -23.00
N ILE A 179 -14.14 -3.69 -22.94
CA ILE A 179 -15.23 -3.05 -22.18
C ILE A 179 -15.07 -3.26 -20.67
N TYR A 180 -14.16 -4.17 -20.27
CA TYR A 180 -13.98 -4.60 -18.88
C TYR A 180 -13.50 -3.46 -17.95
N SER A 181 -12.62 -2.58 -18.41
CA SER A 181 -12.07 -1.52 -17.55
C SER A 181 -13.13 -0.50 -17.10
N GLN A 182 -14.08 -0.15 -17.97
CA GLN A 182 -15.16 0.78 -17.64
C GLN A 182 -16.29 0.11 -16.84
N LEU A 183 -16.68 -1.13 -17.20
CA LEU A 183 -17.72 -1.87 -16.47
C LEU A 183 -17.29 -2.27 -15.07
N VAL A 184 -16.04 -2.72 -14.89
CA VAL A 184 -15.51 -3.12 -13.58
C VAL A 184 -15.20 -1.90 -12.71
N SER A 185 -14.71 -0.80 -13.26
CA SER A 185 -14.57 0.44 -12.49
C SER A 185 -15.93 0.96 -12.04
N ASN A 186 -16.96 0.92 -12.89
CA ASN A 186 -18.31 1.33 -12.54
C ASN A 186 -19.02 0.37 -11.56
N ILE A 187 -18.80 -0.95 -11.70
CA ILE A 187 -19.32 -1.94 -10.73
C ILE A 187 -18.55 -1.85 -9.41
N ARG A 188 -17.24 -1.67 -9.48
CA ARG A 188 -16.39 -1.50 -8.29
C ARG A 188 -16.69 -0.19 -7.57
N SER A 189 -16.88 0.92 -8.28
CA SER A 189 -17.28 2.19 -7.68
C SER A 189 -18.68 2.10 -7.05
N LYS A 190 -19.65 1.46 -7.68
CA LYS A 190 -20.98 1.22 -7.09
C LYS A 190 -20.95 0.25 -5.91
N LEU A 191 -20.10 -0.80 -5.95
CA LEU A 191 -19.96 -1.74 -4.82
C LEU A 191 -19.11 -1.16 -3.68
N THR A 192 -18.17 -0.27 -3.97
CA THR A 192 -17.36 0.42 -2.96
C THR A 192 -18.05 1.66 -2.42
N SER A 193 -18.78 2.45 -3.22
CA SER A 193 -19.54 3.60 -2.72
C SER A 193 -20.63 3.19 -1.72
N ASN A 194 -21.35 2.10 -1.99
CA ASN A 194 -22.29 1.53 -1.01
C ASN A 194 -21.63 0.94 0.25
N ASN A 195 -20.31 0.63 0.20
CA ASN A 195 -19.57 0.12 1.37
C ASN A 195 -18.83 1.23 2.15
N ILE A 196 -18.53 2.36 1.54
CA ILE A 196 -17.85 3.48 2.22
C ILE A 196 -18.84 4.24 3.12
N HIS A 197 -20.09 4.44 2.69
CA HIS A 197 -21.11 5.03 3.54
C HIS A 197 -21.62 4.11 4.66
N ASN A 198 -21.40 2.79 4.57
CA ASN A 198 -21.77 1.83 5.62
C ASN A 198 -20.64 1.47 6.58
N THR A 199 -19.47 2.12 6.52
CA THR A 199 -18.38 1.87 7.48
C THR A 199 -18.62 2.50 8.85
N SER A 200 -19.59 3.41 8.99
CA SER A 200 -20.02 3.97 10.28
C SER A 200 -20.69 2.95 11.23
N GLY A 201 -21.03 1.76 10.74
CA GLY A 201 -21.66 0.70 11.52
C GLY A 201 -20.91 -0.65 11.55
N ARG A 202 -19.74 -0.76 10.89
CA ARG A 202 -18.92 -1.97 11.02
C ARG A 202 -18.21 -1.95 12.35
N SER A 203 -18.51 -2.95 13.18
CA SER A 203 -17.79 -3.27 14.40
C SER A 203 -16.26 -3.11 14.17
N LEU A 204 -15.60 -2.34 15.05
CA LEU A 204 -14.15 -2.21 15.12
C LEU A 204 -13.48 -3.53 15.58
N ILE A 205 -14.25 -4.61 15.66
CA ILE A 205 -13.81 -5.93 16.13
C ILE A 205 -13.11 -6.64 14.97
N PRO A 206 -11.83 -7.03 15.13
CA PRO A 206 -11.11 -7.80 14.14
C PRO A 206 -11.81 -9.13 13.85
N SER A 207 -12.04 -9.45 12.58
CA SER A 207 -12.57 -10.74 12.16
C SER A 207 -11.45 -11.75 11.88
N ARG A 208 -11.72 -13.06 12.05
CA ARG A 208 -10.78 -14.09 11.65
C ARG A 208 -10.52 -14.02 10.13
N PRO A 209 -9.27 -14.27 9.69
CA PRO A 209 -8.94 -14.30 8.28
C PRO A 209 -9.63 -15.47 7.57
N SER A 210 -9.77 -15.37 6.24
CA SER A 210 -10.30 -16.45 5.42
C SER A 210 -9.42 -17.71 5.51
N TRP A 211 -10.04 -18.89 5.36
CA TRP A 211 -9.31 -20.17 5.35
C TRP A 211 -8.27 -20.25 4.21
N GLN A 212 -8.52 -19.59 3.11
CA GLN A 212 -7.63 -19.54 1.95
C GLN A 212 -6.27 -18.91 2.30
N LEU A 213 -6.23 -17.94 3.21
CA LEU A 213 -5.00 -17.29 3.61
C LEU A 213 -3.98 -18.28 4.18
N ASN A 214 -4.41 -19.19 5.06
CA ASN A 214 -3.53 -20.19 5.66
C ASN A 214 -2.94 -21.12 4.61
N SER A 215 -3.73 -21.51 3.60
CA SER A 215 -3.25 -22.33 2.49
C SER A 215 -2.13 -21.65 1.70
N TYR A 216 -2.25 -20.34 1.43
CA TYR A 216 -1.20 -19.61 0.73
C TYR A 216 0.04 -19.38 1.60
N LEU A 217 -0.12 -19.05 2.89
CA LEU A 217 1.01 -18.79 3.79
C LEU A 217 1.85 -20.05 4.04
N ASN A 218 1.24 -21.22 4.06
CA ASN A 218 1.93 -22.49 4.24
C ASN A 218 2.53 -23.08 2.95
N ASN A 219 2.35 -22.42 1.81
CA ASN A 219 2.89 -22.86 0.53
C ASN A 219 4.16 -22.08 0.14
N ASN A 220 5.31 -22.52 0.66
CA ASN A 220 6.60 -21.87 0.43
C ASN A 220 6.99 -21.83 -1.06
N GLU A 221 6.65 -22.86 -1.85
CA GLU A 221 6.93 -22.88 -3.30
C GLU A 221 6.14 -21.78 -4.01
N TYR A 222 4.87 -21.61 -3.65
CA TYR A 222 4.04 -20.57 -4.20
C TYR A 222 4.59 -19.17 -3.84
N LEU A 223 4.97 -18.94 -2.58
CA LEU A 223 5.55 -17.67 -2.15
C LEU A 223 6.86 -17.35 -2.89
N LYS A 224 7.75 -18.35 -3.04
CA LYS A 224 8.96 -18.22 -3.88
C LYS A 224 8.62 -17.90 -5.34
N SER A 225 7.60 -18.52 -5.90
CA SER A 225 7.16 -18.27 -7.28
C SER A 225 6.69 -16.83 -7.48
N ILE A 226 6.01 -16.24 -6.47
CA ILE A 226 5.62 -14.82 -6.48
C ILE A 226 6.87 -13.93 -6.52
N GLU A 227 7.83 -14.14 -5.61
CA GLU A 227 9.07 -13.37 -5.56
C GLU A 227 9.80 -13.39 -6.91
N GLN A 228 10.04 -14.57 -7.45
CA GLN A 228 10.74 -14.76 -8.72
C GLN A 228 10.02 -14.08 -9.89
N ARG A 229 8.70 -14.24 -9.97
CA ARG A 229 7.89 -13.67 -11.05
C ARG A 229 7.85 -12.16 -10.97
N VAL A 230 7.60 -11.60 -9.80
CA VAL A 230 7.53 -10.15 -9.59
C VAL A 230 8.89 -9.50 -9.83
N SER A 231 9.97 -10.08 -9.31
CA SER A 231 11.33 -9.58 -9.53
C SER A 231 11.73 -9.62 -11.02
N LYS A 232 11.37 -10.69 -11.74
CA LYS A 232 11.58 -10.79 -13.19
C LYS A 232 10.81 -9.69 -13.94
N ASN A 233 9.52 -9.51 -13.61
CA ASN A 233 8.66 -8.52 -14.25
C ASN A 233 9.20 -7.09 -13.99
N PHE A 234 9.63 -6.80 -12.75
CA PHE A 234 10.24 -5.52 -12.42
C PHE A 234 11.51 -5.27 -13.24
N LYS A 235 12.46 -6.21 -13.27
CA LYS A 235 13.70 -6.08 -14.04
C LYS A 235 13.43 -5.82 -15.52
N GLN A 236 12.52 -6.58 -16.13
CA GLN A 236 12.15 -6.43 -17.54
C GLN A 236 11.54 -5.06 -17.82
N LEU A 237 10.63 -4.61 -16.95
CA LEU A 237 9.92 -3.34 -17.12
C LEU A 237 10.82 -2.14 -16.82
N SER A 238 11.59 -2.16 -15.73
CA SER A 238 12.50 -1.06 -15.36
C SER A 238 13.56 -0.80 -16.44
N GLN A 239 14.18 -1.86 -16.98
CA GLN A 239 15.12 -1.74 -18.08
C GLN A 239 14.48 -1.10 -19.34
N ALA A 240 13.24 -1.45 -19.65
CA ALA A 240 12.52 -0.86 -20.77
C ALA A 240 12.19 0.62 -20.51
N LEU A 241 11.77 0.95 -19.28
CA LEU A 241 11.47 2.33 -18.89
C LEU A 241 12.71 3.23 -18.94
N HIS A 242 13.87 2.75 -18.48
CA HIS A 242 15.15 3.46 -18.61
C HIS A 242 15.48 3.76 -20.09
N ARG A 243 15.39 2.74 -20.96
CA ARG A 243 15.65 2.92 -22.40
C ARG A 243 14.68 3.92 -23.06
N LEU A 244 13.48 4.07 -22.51
CA LEU A 244 12.46 5.01 -22.97
C LEU A 244 12.60 6.39 -22.31
N GLY A 245 13.59 6.60 -21.43
CA GLY A 245 13.83 7.87 -20.75
C GLY A 245 12.74 8.24 -19.74
N PHE A 246 12.18 7.25 -19.01
CA PHE A 246 11.32 7.52 -17.87
C PHE A 246 12.17 7.64 -16.60
N SER A 247 11.80 8.57 -15.73
CA SER A 247 12.34 8.66 -14.37
C SER A 247 11.62 7.67 -13.46
N LEU A 248 12.37 6.73 -12.87
CA LEU A 248 11.85 5.77 -11.90
C LEU A 248 12.14 6.25 -10.48
N LEU A 249 11.21 6.00 -9.56
CA LEU A 249 11.43 6.27 -8.14
C LEU A 249 12.43 5.26 -7.53
N PHE A 250 12.44 4.03 -8.06
CA PHE A 250 13.36 2.97 -7.66
C PHE A 250 13.94 2.30 -8.91
N ASP A 251 15.24 2.47 -9.12
CA ASP A 251 15.91 2.01 -10.35
C ASP A 251 16.28 0.53 -10.31
N SER A 252 16.55 0.00 -9.12
CA SER A 252 17.05 -1.36 -8.94
C SER A 252 16.43 -2.05 -7.73
N LEU A 253 16.52 -3.38 -7.72
CA LEU A 253 16.10 -4.21 -6.60
C LEU A 253 17.32 -4.61 -5.77
N LYS A 254 17.32 -4.23 -4.50
CA LYS A 254 18.21 -4.83 -3.50
C LYS A 254 17.76 -6.28 -3.22
N LYS A 255 18.68 -7.13 -2.76
CA LYS A 255 18.36 -8.51 -2.35
C LYS A 255 17.27 -8.51 -1.28
N GLY A 256 16.28 -9.38 -1.43
CA GLY A 256 15.16 -9.50 -0.48
C GLY A 256 14.00 -8.49 -0.70
N ILE A 257 14.10 -7.59 -1.69
CA ILE A 257 13.00 -6.68 -2.03
C ILE A 257 12.09 -7.32 -3.07
N VAL A 258 10.80 -7.37 -2.74
CA VAL A 258 9.73 -7.80 -3.65
C VAL A 258 8.79 -6.61 -3.88
N PRO A 259 8.94 -5.88 -5.00
CA PRO A 259 8.19 -4.66 -5.25
C PRO A 259 6.73 -4.96 -5.56
N GLN A 260 5.83 -4.06 -5.18
CA GLN A 260 4.41 -4.16 -5.50
C GLN A 260 4.08 -3.61 -6.88
N ALA A 261 4.82 -2.60 -7.32
CA ALA A 261 4.67 -1.94 -8.62
C ALA A 261 6.03 -1.45 -9.13
N CYS A 262 6.10 -1.15 -10.43
CA CYS A 262 7.16 -0.31 -10.99
C CYS A 262 6.65 1.13 -10.99
N ILE A 263 7.40 2.07 -10.41
CA ILE A 263 6.91 3.42 -10.12
C ILE A 263 7.69 4.41 -10.95
N VAL A 264 6.97 5.20 -11.74
CA VAL A 264 7.53 6.27 -12.57
C VAL A 264 6.98 7.62 -12.14
N ASN A 265 7.78 8.66 -12.33
CA ASN A 265 7.35 10.04 -12.17
C ASN A 265 6.75 10.56 -13.49
N ASP A 266 5.52 11.07 -13.46
CA ASP A 266 4.78 11.66 -14.59
C ASP A 266 4.40 13.11 -14.28
N GLU A 267 5.39 13.98 -14.16
CA GLU A 267 5.21 15.41 -13.83
C GLU A 267 4.25 16.14 -14.78
N ASN A 268 4.20 15.69 -16.01
CA ASN A 268 3.33 16.31 -17.04
C ASN A 268 1.90 15.75 -17.07
N GLY A 269 1.63 14.72 -16.28
CA GLY A 269 0.32 14.06 -16.19
C GLY A 269 -0.13 13.30 -17.44
N GLY A 270 -1.22 12.58 -17.30
CA GLY A 270 -1.91 11.86 -18.38
C GLY A 270 -1.41 10.45 -18.67
N LEU A 271 -0.32 9.99 -18.06
CA LEU A 271 0.20 8.63 -18.27
C LEU A 271 -0.77 7.55 -17.75
N VAL A 272 -1.38 7.77 -16.60
CA VAL A 272 -2.35 6.81 -16.02
C VAL A 272 -3.53 6.60 -16.96
N GLU A 273 -4.14 7.68 -17.42
CA GLU A 273 -5.30 7.68 -18.30
C GLU A 273 -4.95 7.02 -19.64
N TYR A 274 -3.79 7.35 -20.19
CA TYR A 274 -3.30 6.73 -21.43
C TYR A 274 -3.07 5.22 -21.24
N LEU A 275 -2.37 4.80 -20.21
CA LEU A 275 -2.12 3.38 -19.93
C LEU A 275 -3.42 2.60 -19.70
N ARG A 276 -4.37 3.19 -18.97
CA ARG A 276 -5.71 2.61 -18.78
C ARG A 276 -6.47 2.46 -20.09
N SER A 277 -6.38 3.44 -21.02
CA SER A 277 -6.97 3.33 -22.36
C SER A 277 -6.36 2.20 -23.20
N LYS A 278 -5.14 1.75 -22.87
CA LYS A 278 -4.45 0.60 -23.49
C LYS A 278 -4.65 -0.71 -22.75
N GLY A 279 -5.57 -0.74 -21.75
CA GLY A 279 -5.85 -1.93 -20.95
C GLY A 279 -4.78 -2.26 -19.90
N VAL A 280 -3.90 -1.32 -19.56
CA VAL A 280 -2.92 -1.45 -18.48
C VAL A 280 -3.51 -0.88 -17.19
N GLY A 281 -3.57 -1.69 -16.12
CA GLY A 281 -4.11 -1.29 -14.82
C GLY A 281 -3.16 -0.39 -14.02
N ALA A 282 -2.68 0.70 -14.64
CA ALA A 282 -1.88 1.71 -13.95
C ALA A 282 -2.76 2.55 -13.03
N CYS A 283 -2.19 3.00 -11.90
CA CYS A 283 -2.89 3.84 -10.94
C CYS A 283 -1.94 4.82 -10.25
N ARG A 284 -2.53 5.81 -9.56
CA ARG A 284 -1.85 6.60 -8.53
C ARG A 284 -2.04 5.92 -7.18
N TRP A 285 -1.30 6.34 -6.19
CA TRP A 285 -1.53 5.91 -4.80
C TRP A 285 -1.47 7.14 -3.87
N PRO A 286 -2.37 7.21 -2.91
CA PRO A 286 -3.53 6.33 -2.75
C PRO A 286 -4.48 6.41 -3.95
N ASP A 287 -5.20 5.29 -4.23
CA ASP A 287 -6.20 5.21 -5.32
C ASP A 287 -7.55 5.83 -4.89
N ASP A 288 -7.77 5.89 -3.57
CA ASP A 288 -8.71 6.78 -2.88
C ASP A 288 -8.03 8.15 -2.65
N GLU A 289 -8.59 8.97 -1.80
CA GLU A 289 -8.04 10.30 -1.52
C GLU A 289 -6.94 10.23 -0.44
N LEU A 290 -6.03 11.21 -0.46
CA LEU A 290 -5.20 11.56 0.70
C LEU A 290 -6.10 11.96 1.87
N PRO A 291 -5.60 11.92 3.13
CA PRO A 291 -6.36 12.41 4.27
C PRO A 291 -6.87 13.83 4.05
N ARG A 292 -8.12 14.10 4.44
CA ARG A 292 -8.75 15.42 4.24
C ARG A 292 -7.93 16.55 4.85
N GLU A 293 -7.35 16.33 6.02
CA GLU A 293 -6.47 17.29 6.67
C GLU A 293 -5.28 17.66 5.78
N VAL A 294 -4.69 16.69 5.08
CA VAL A 294 -3.57 16.90 4.15
C VAL A 294 -4.01 17.68 2.92
N ILE A 295 -5.19 17.37 2.37
CA ILE A 295 -5.74 18.06 1.20
C ILE A 295 -6.06 19.52 1.56
N ASN A 296 -6.68 19.76 2.71
CA ASN A 296 -7.07 21.09 3.16
C ASN A 296 -5.87 21.99 3.52
N ASN A 297 -4.73 21.39 3.83
CA ASN A 297 -3.49 22.10 4.19
C ASN A 297 -2.35 21.74 3.23
N SER A 298 -2.65 21.72 1.93
CA SER A 298 -1.74 21.28 0.86
C SER A 298 -0.36 21.95 0.89
N ASP A 299 -0.28 23.22 1.31
CA ASP A 299 0.97 23.98 1.42
C ASP A 299 1.90 23.41 2.50
N LEU A 300 1.35 22.84 3.58
CA LEU A 300 2.11 22.21 4.65
C LEU A 300 2.60 20.81 4.26
N TYR A 301 1.96 20.17 3.28
CA TYR A 301 2.21 18.78 2.87
C TYR A 301 2.51 18.69 1.37
N SER A 302 3.31 19.63 0.87
CA SER A 302 3.56 19.83 -0.57
C SER A 302 4.19 18.59 -1.23
N ASN A 303 5.06 17.87 -0.53
CA ASN A 303 5.66 16.64 -1.05
C ASN A 303 4.63 15.52 -1.17
N ALA A 304 3.78 15.31 -0.15
CA ALA A 304 2.71 14.29 -0.20
C ALA A 304 1.74 14.55 -1.36
N ILE A 305 1.35 15.81 -1.58
CA ILE A 305 0.52 16.23 -2.72
C ILE A 305 1.24 15.97 -4.05
N SER A 306 2.52 16.35 -4.16
CA SER A 306 3.33 16.12 -5.36
C SER A 306 3.48 14.64 -5.67
N LEU A 307 3.77 13.81 -4.68
CA LEU A 307 3.87 12.35 -4.83
C LEU A 307 2.55 11.74 -5.30
N ASN A 308 1.41 12.16 -4.75
CA ASN A 308 0.09 11.67 -5.16
C ASN A 308 -0.24 12.06 -6.62
N ASN A 309 0.12 13.27 -7.02
CA ASN A 309 -0.17 13.77 -8.36
C ASN A 309 0.74 13.15 -9.43
N ASN A 310 2.01 12.89 -9.10
CA ASN A 310 3.03 12.59 -10.09
C ASN A 310 3.43 11.11 -10.15
N LEU A 311 3.29 10.35 -9.05
CA LEU A 311 3.70 8.95 -9.08
C LEU A 311 2.66 8.06 -9.76
N VAL A 312 3.12 7.32 -10.75
CA VAL A 312 2.33 6.34 -11.51
C VAL A 312 2.84 4.93 -11.20
N LEU A 313 1.97 4.11 -10.66
CA LEU A 313 2.22 2.71 -10.32
C LEU A 313 1.86 1.84 -11.52
N ILE A 314 2.86 1.19 -12.11
CA ILE A 314 2.69 0.27 -13.24
C ILE A 314 2.71 -1.17 -12.70
N PRO A 315 1.70 -1.99 -13.03
CA PRO A 315 1.56 -3.32 -12.45
C PRO A 315 2.67 -4.29 -12.88
N ILE A 316 3.17 -5.07 -11.93
CA ILE A 316 4.19 -6.11 -12.12
C ILE A 316 3.85 -7.42 -11.42
N HIS A 317 2.62 -7.57 -10.94
CA HIS A 317 2.21 -8.67 -10.08
C HIS A 317 2.38 -10.06 -10.75
N GLN A 318 2.39 -11.11 -9.94
CA GLN A 318 2.73 -12.49 -10.34
C GLN A 318 1.83 -13.08 -11.43
N SER A 319 0.63 -12.57 -11.65
CA SER A 319 -0.26 -13.06 -12.73
C SER A 319 0.08 -12.48 -14.11
N LEU A 320 1.04 -11.54 -14.19
CA LEU A 320 1.54 -11.02 -15.45
C LEU A 320 2.66 -11.92 -15.98
N ASN A 321 2.45 -12.48 -17.18
CA ASN A 321 3.50 -13.18 -17.90
C ASN A 321 4.29 -12.22 -18.81
N SER A 322 5.39 -12.69 -19.41
CA SER A 322 6.25 -11.87 -20.28
C SER A 322 5.51 -11.25 -21.47
N LYS A 323 4.49 -11.93 -22.03
CA LYS A 323 3.65 -11.39 -23.12
C LYS A 323 2.86 -10.16 -22.64
N LYS A 324 2.30 -10.20 -21.43
CA LYS A 324 1.58 -9.06 -20.83
C LYS A 324 2.54 -7.91 -20.47
N ILE A 325 3.73 -8.19 -19.94
CA ILE A 325 4.76 -7.16 -19.71
C ILE A 325 5.19 -6.50 -21.00
N ASN A 326 5.38 -7.27 -22.09
CA ASN A 326 5.72 -6.69 -23.41
C ASN A 326 4.60 -5.77 -23.93
N LYS A 327 3.32 -6.09 -23.72
CA LYS A 327 2.20 -5.18 -24.06
C LYS A 327 2.27 -3.87 -23.26
N ILE A 328 2.61 -3.92 -21.98
CA ILE A 328 2.82 -2.72 -21.16
C ILE A 328 3.95 -1.87 -21.76
N ILE A 329 5.08 -2.49 -22.11
CA ILE A 329 6.22 -1.81 -22.73
C ILE A 329 5.83 -1.16 -24.07
N GLN A 330 5.05 -1.85 -24.89
CA GLN A 330 4.54 -1.27 -26.14
C GLN A 330 3.65 -0.05 -25.92
N ALA A 331 2.76 -0.10 -24.90
CA ALA A 331 1.94 1.06 -24.53
C ALA A 331 2.81 2.24 -24.08
N LEU A 332 3.85 2.01 -23.28
CA LEU A 332 4.79 3.04 -22.83
C LEU A 332 5.57 3.67 -23.99
N ARG A 333 6.00 2.88 -24.99
CA ARG A 333 6.60 3.39 -26.23
C ARG A 333 5.64 4.31 -26.97
N GLY A 334 4.39 3.87 -27.15
CA GLY A 334 3.35 4.68 -27.78
C GLY A 334 3.10 6.02 -27.08
N TRP A 335 3.17 6.04 -25.74
CA TRP A 335 3.08 7.28 -24.97
C TRP A 335 4.21 8.27 -25.30
N LYS A 336 5.46 7.79 -25.31
CA LYS A 336 6.61 8.65 -25.62
C LYS A 336 6.53 9.23 -27.03
N ILE A 337 6.16 8.42 -28.04
CA ILE A 337 5.95 8.88 -29.40
C ILE A 337 4.87 9.96 -29.48
N LYS A 338 3.74 9.76 -28.78
CA LYS A 338 2.65 10.75 -28.71
C LYS A 338 3.11 12.08 -28.13
N LYS A 339 3.95 12.05 -27.07
CA LYS A 339 4.49 13.27 -26.43
C LYS A 339 5.46 14.02 -27.33
N ILE A 340 6.35 13.30 -28.03
CA ILE A 340 7.28 13.93 -28.97
C ILE A 340 6.51 14.67 -30.05
N LYS A 341 5.55 14.02 -30.73
CA LYS A 341 4.71 14.66 -31.75
C LYS A 341 3.92 15.87 -31.28
N LYS A 342 3.49 15.88 -30.01
CA LYS A 342 2.78 17.03 -29.43
C LYS A 342 3.71 18.22 -29.20
N ASN A 343 4.97 17.97 -28.81
CA ASN A 343 5.95 19.04 -28.60
C ASN A 343 6.53 19.60 -29.90
N GLU A 344 6.48 18.84 -31.01
CA GLU A 344 6.89 19.30 -32.35
C GLU A 344 5.80 20.14 -33.04
N CYS A 345 4.57 20.15 -32.54
CA CYS A 345 3.44 20.93 -33.05
C CYS A 345 3.16 22.22 -32.24
N ILE A 346 4.00 22.55 -31.25
CA ILE A 346 4.00 23.80 -30.49
C ILE A 346 5.24 24.61 -30.84
#